data_f9837321320de5f97e746c66f4a6ca72
#
_entry.id   f9837321320de5f97e746c66f4a6ca72
#
_cell.length_a   1.000
_cell.length_b   1.000
_cell.length_c   1.000
_cell.angle_alpha   90.00
_cell.angle_beta   90.00
_cell.angle_gamma   90.00
#
_symmetry.space_group_name_H-M   'P 1'
#
loop_
_entity.id
_entity.type
_entity.pdbx_description
1 polymer ?
#
loop_
_entity_poly.entity_id
_entity_poly.type
_entity_poly.pdbx_seq_one_letter_code
_entity_poly.pdbx_strand_id
1 'polypeptide(L)'
;LYLSISNKPNFTKIEKKIKAGPKGFMTQVIQNIQQVQNLSDNLKQFSIIPIILFPSDKNQKSADFLGLNLQEYSKEFDELVKKTHEITGDILITSPNDFNGLKDYLENHW
;
A
#
# COMPACT_ATOMS: atom_id res chain seq x y z
N LEU A 1 0.01 -1.05 -18.45
CA LEU A 1 0.89 -1.95 -17.69
C LEU A 1 1.36 -1.28 -16.41
N TYR A 2 1.17 -1.96 -15.28
CA TYR A 2 1.67 -1.52 -13.97
C TYR A 2 2.88 -2.35 -13.58
N LEU A 3 3.93 -1.68 -13.10
CA LEU A 3 5.14 -2.33 -12.63
C LEU A 3 5.17 -2.32 -11.10
N SER A 4 5.83 -3.31 -10.52
CA SER A 4 6.03 -3.42 -9.09
C SER A 4 7.11 -2.45 -8.62
N ILE A 5 6.91 -1.81 -7.46
CA ILE A 5 7.91 -0.93 -6.85
C ILE A 5 7.97 -1.17 -5.33
N SER A 6 9.16 -1.04 -4.76
CA SER A 6 9.35 -1.15 -3.32
C SER A 6 8.60 -0.03 -2.57
N ASN A 7 8.21 -0.27 -1.32
CA ASN A 7 7.67 0.78 -0.46
C ASN A 7 8.75 1.78 0.01
N LYS A 8 10.05 1.43 -0.18
CA LYS A 8 11.19 2.30 0.09
C LYS A 8 12.15 2.27 -1.10
N PRO A 9 11.74 2.81 -2.27
CA PRO A 9 12.55 2.66 -3.47
C PRO A 9 13.78 3.56 -3.47
N ASN A 10 14.81 3.11 -4.18
CA ASN A 10 15.93 3.96 -4.55
C ASN A 10 15.62 4.57 -5.92
N PHE A 11 15.21 5.82 -5.95
CA PHE A 11 14.74 6.48 -7.17
C PHE A 11 15.81 6.62 -8.25
N THR A 12 17.10 6.60 -7.88
CA THR A 12 18.17 6.63 -8.87
C THR A 12 18.33 5.31 -9.61
N LYS A 13 17.88 4.20 -9.00
CA LYS A 13 18.01 2.84 -9.58
C LYS A 13 16.78 2.40 -10.36
N ILE A 14 15.67 3.15 -10.33
CA ILE A 14 14.45 2.74 -11.02
C ILE A 14 14.28 3.35 -12.41
N GLU A 15 15.27 4.06 -12.90
CA GLU A 15 15.22 4.70 -14.23
C GLU A 15 14.83 3.74 -15.34
N LYS A 16 15.32 2.49 -15.28
CA LYS A 16 14.98 1.48 -16.29
C LYS A 16 13.48 1.18 -16.29
N LYS A 17 12.86 1.13 -15.10
CA LYS A 17 11.42 0.92 -14.98
C LYS A 17 10.65 2.10 -15.55
N ILE A 18 11.12 3.31 -15.31
CA ILE A 18 10.50 4.53 -15.83
C ILE A 18 10.59 4.56 -17.36
N LYS A 19 11.75 4.19 -17.91
CA LYS A 19 11.97 4.17 -19.36
C LYS A 19 11.12 3.12 -20.08
N ALA A 20 10.67 2.08 -19.38
CA ALA A 20 9.77 1.07 -19.96
C ALA A 20 8.40 1.63 -20.29
N GLY A 21 8.07 2.86 -19.86
CA GLY A 21 6.82 3.54 -20.17
C GLY A 21 5.60 2.92 -19.47
N PRO A 22 5.67 2.58 -18.17
CA PRO A 22 4.51 1.99 -17.52
C PRO A 22 3.39 2.99 -17.36
N LYS A 23 2.16 2.50 -17.24
CA LYS A 23 1.01 3.32 -16.90
C LYS A 23 1.11 3.80 -15.45
N GLY A 24 1.67 2.98 -14.58
CA GLY A 24 1.83 3.28 -13.17
C GLY A 24 2.56 2.18 -12.43
N PHE A 25 2.52 2.26 -11.11
CA PHE A 25 3.22 1.33 -10.23
C PHE A 25 2.29 0.78 -9.15
N MET A 26 2.44 -0.51 -8.86
CA MET A 26 1.84 -1.13 -7.68
C MET A 26 2.94 -1.28 -6.63
N THR A 27 2.68 -0.86 -5.40
CA THR A 27 3.70 -0.88 -4.35
C THR A 27 3.76 -2.24 -3.65
N GLN A 28 4.82 -2.48 -2.90
CA GLN A 28 4.81 -3.47 -1.84
C GLN A 28 3.92 -2.94 -0.70
N VAL A 29 3.63 -3.79 0.31
CA VAL A 29 2.74 -3.37 1.40
C VAL A 29 3.27 -2.11 2.08
N ILE A 30 2.44 -1.08 2.12
CA ILE A 30 2.74 0.21 2.73
C ILE A 30 2.60 0.09 4.25
N GLN A 31 3.56 0.62 4.97
CA GLN A 31 3.60 0.56 6.42
C GLN A 31 3.16 1.87 7.10
N ASN A 32 3.32 3.00 6.40
CA ASN A 32 2.96 4.31 6.94
C ASN A 32 2.72 5.31 5.81
N ILE A 33 2.09 6.44 6.16
CA ILE A 33 1.71 7.45 5.17
C ILE A 33 2.91 8.15 4.53
N GLN A 34 4.03 8.22 5.19
CA GLN A 34 5.22 8.86 4.65
C GLN A 34 5.78 8.11 3.45
N GLN A 35 5.66 6.79 3.44
CA GLN A 35 6.07 5.99 2.28
C GLN A 35 5.21 6.33 1.05
N VAL A 36 3.91 6.50 1.24
CA VAL A 36 2.99 6.88 0.16
C VAL A 36 3.32 8.28 -0.35
N GLN A 37 3.52 9.23 0.56
CA GLN A 37 3.82 10.61 0.20
C GLN A 37 5.12 10.70 -0.60
N ASN A 38 6.15 9.96 -0.17
CA ASN A 38 7.42 9.93 -0.85
C ASN A 38 7.31 9.38 -2.27
N LEU A 39 6.56 8.30 -2.45
CA LEU A 39 6.30 7.74 -3.78
C LEU A 39 5.55 8.73 -4.67
N SER A 40 4.49 9.33 -4.14
CA SER A 40 3.69 10.30 -4.88
C SER A 40 4.52 11.52 -5.30
N ASP A 41 5.33 12.04 -4.41
CA ASP A 41 6.16 13.24 -4.69
C ASP A 41 7.21 12.98 -5.76
N ASN A 42 7.76 11.76 -5.82
CA ASN A 42 8.83 11.42 -6.76
C ASN A 42 8.33 10.82 -8.08
N LEU A 43 7.08 10.39 -8.15
CA LEU A 43 6.51 9.74 -9.32
C LEU A 43 5.19 10.39 -9.74
N LYS A 44 5.15 11.72 -9.74
CA LYS A 44 3.92 12.50 -9.99
C LYS A 44 3.24 12.21 -11.33
N GLN A 45 4.03 11.85 -12.34
CA GLN A 45 3.51 11.58 -13.67
C GLN A 45 2.92 10.18 -13.83
N PHE A 46 3.01 9.35 -12.80
CA PHE A 46 2.52 7.97 -12.84
C PHE A 46 1.36 7.76 -11.88
N SER A 47 0.47 6.82 -12.23
CA SER A 47 -0.52 6.32 -11.27
C SER A 47 0.18 5.43 -10.25
N ILE A 48 -0.15 5.60 -8.98
CA ILE A 48 0.36 4.77 -7.90
C ILE A 48 -0.81 4.02 -7.27
N ILE A 49 -0.69 2.70 -7.18
CA ILE A 49 -1.68 1.86 -6.48
C ILE A 49 -0.99 1.29 -5.24
N PRO A 50 -1.16 1.92 -4.08
CA PRO A 50 -0.59 1.43 -2.84
C PRO A 50 -1.31 0.16 -2.37
N ILE A 51 -0.53 -0.82 -1.90
CA ILE A 51 -1.07 -2.05 -1.32
C ILE A 51 -1.01 -1.92 0.19
N ILE A 52 -2.13 -2.15 0.85
CA ILE A 52 -2.27 -2.03 2.31
C ILE A 52 -2.76 -3.35 2.87
N LEU A 53 -2.12 -3.85 3.93
CA LEU A 53 -2.54 -5.09 4.59
C LEU A 53 -3.69 -4.81 5.56
N PHE A 54 -4.78 -5.60 5.44
CA PHE A 54 -5.86 -5.54 6.41
C PHE A 54 -5.39 -6.07 7.78
N PRO A 55 -5.57 -5.31 8.89
CA PRO A 55 -4.96 -5.64 10.18
C PRO A 55 -5.79 -6.64 11.00
N SER A 56 -6.15 -7.75 10.41
CA SER A 56 -6.81 -8.85 11.11
C SER A 56 -5.78 -9.72 11.80
N ASP A 57 -6.13 -10.29 12.97
CA ASP A 57 -5.29 -11.25 13.66
C ASP A 57 -4.96 -12.46 12.78
N LYS A 58 -5.86 -12.82 11.86
CA LYS A 58 -5.64 -13.91 10.91
C LYS A 58 -4.52 -13.62 9.93
N ASN A 59 -4.15 -12.36 9.76
CA ASN A 59 -3.06 -11.92 8.90
C ASN A 59 -1.75 -11.70 9.65
N GLN A 60 -1.65 -12.18 10.90
CA GLN A 60 -0.46 -11.99 11.75
C GLN A 60 0.81 -12.53 11.11
N LYS A 61 0.74 -13.69 10.45
CA LYS A 61 1.93 -14.27 9.79
C LYS A 61 2.44 -13.37 8.66
N SER A 62 1.54 -12.78 7.90
CA SER A 62 1.90 -11.83 6.84
C SER A 62 2.54 -10.58 7.43
N ALA A 63 1.98 -10.06 8.52
CA ALA A 63 2.53 -8.91 9.21
C ALA A 63 3.94 -9.19 9.74
N ASP A 64 4.15 -10.37 10.34
CA ASP A 64 5.45 -10.80 10.85
C ASP A 64 6.48 -10.88 9.73
N PHE A 65 6.10 -11.46 8.61
CA PHE A 65 6.97 -11.58 7.43
C PHE A 65 7.40 -10.20 6.91
N LEU A 66 6.49 -9.22 6.97
CA LEU A 66 6.75 -7.87 6.49
C LEU A 66 7.43 -6.98 7.53
N GLY A 67 7.63 -7.47 8.74
CA GLY A 67 8.20 -6.68 9.83
C GLY A 67 7.25 -5.63 10.39
N LEU A 68 5.94 -5.81 10.22
CA LEU A 68 4.93 -4.90 10.75
C LEU A 68 4.57 -5.25 12.20
N ASN A 69 4.48 -4.23 13.06
CA ASN A 69 3.83 -4.39 14.35
C ASN A 69 2.33 -4.25 14.15
N LEU A 70 1.62 -5.38 14.11
CA LEU A 70 0.20 -5.39 13.75
C LEU A 70 -0.66 -4.59 14.72
N GLN A 71 -0.34 -4.60 16.03
CA GLN A 71 -1.09 -3.85 17.01
C GLN A 71 -1.02 -2.34 16.78
N GLU A 72 0.19 -1.82 16.57
CA GLU A 72 0.35 -0.38 16.31
C GLU A 72 -0.21 0.01 14.95
N TYR A 73 0.03 -0.82 13.95
CA TYR A 73 -0.48 -0.60 12.60
C TYR A 73 -2.01 -0.55 12.58
N SER A 74 -2.69 -1.43 13.32
CA SER A 74 -4.15 -1.49 13.34
C SER A 74 -4.79 -0.26 13.96
N LYS A 75 -4.12 0.41 14.89
CA LYS A 75 -4.64 1.62 15.53
C LYS A 75 -4.78 2.78 14.55
N GLU A 76 -3.92 2.83 13.53
CA GLU A 76 -3.90 3.92 12.56
C GLU A 76 -4.41 3.49 11.19
N PHE A 77 -4.96 2.29 11.08
CA PHE A 77 -5.35 1.72 9.80
C PHE A 77 -6.36 2.57 9.05
N ASP A 78 -7.42 3.00 9.71
CA ASP A 78 -8.47 3.79 9.06
C ASP A 78 -7.92 5.09 8.50
N GLU A 79 -7.05 5.76 9.25
CA GLU A 79 -6.43 7.00 8.83
C GLU A 79 -5.45 6.76 7.69
N LEU A 80 -4.69 5.67 7.74
CA LEU A 80 -3.77 5.29 6.67
C LEU A 80 -4.52 5.07 5.36
N VAL A 81 -5.62 4.32 5.39
CA VAL A 81 -6.46 4.07 4.22
C VAL A 81 -6.99 5.39 3.65
N LYS A 82 -7.55 6.22 4.52
CA LYS A 82 -8.15 7.50 4.11
C LYS A 82 -7.15 8.43 3.47
N LYS A 83 -6.01 8.65 4.12
CA LYS A 83 -4.97 9.56 3.62
C LYS A 83 -4.30 9.02 2.36
N THR A 84 -4.07 7.71 2.30
CA THR A 84 -3.50 7.08 1.11
C THR A 84 -4.42 7.28 -0.09
N HIS A 85 -5.70 7.07 0.09
CA HIS A 85 -6.69 7.28 -0.97
C HIS A 85 -6.72 8.75 -1.42
N GLU A 86 -6.62 9.68 -0.49
CA GLU A 86 -6.58 11.11 -0.81
C GLU A 86 -5.35 11.48 -1.66
N ILE A 87 -4.21 10.86 -1.39
CA ILE A 87 -2.96 11.15 -2.10
C ILE A 87 -2.93 10.53 -3.49
N THR A 88 -3.32 9.26 -3.61
CA THR A 88 -3.14 8.49 -4.86
C THR A 88 -4.42 8.27 -5.66
N GLY A 89 -5.58 8.39 -5.04
CA GLY A 89 -6.87 8.13 -5.68
C GLY A 89 -7.25 6.65 -5.78
N ASP A 90 -6.27 5.76 -5.69
CA ASP A 90 -6.46 4.31 -5.77
C ASP A 90 -5.75 3.62 -4.62
N ILE A 91 -6.36 2.58 -4.07
CA ILE A 91 -5.73 1.71 -3.08
C ILE A 91 -6.13 0.27 -3.34
N LEU A 92 -5.28 -0.67 -2.91
CA LEU A 92 -5.58 -2.09 -2.90
C LEU A 92 -5.36 -2.61 -1.48
N ILE A 93 -6.42 -3.13 -0.86
CA ILE A 93 -6.32 -3.71 0.47
C ILE A 93 -6.22 -5.22 0.32
N THR A 94 -5.14 -5.81 0.86
CA THR A 94 -4.91 -7.25 0.81
C THR A 94 -5.23 -7.89 2.15
N SER A 95 -5.86 -9.06 2.12
CA SER A 95 -6.20 -9.83 3.32
C SER A 95 -6.07 -11.31 3.01
N PRO A 96 -4.83 -11.83 2.98
CA PRO A 96 -4.58 -13.19 2.50
C PRO A 96 -5.26 -14.29 3.32
N ASN A 97 -5.52 -14.05 4.60
CA ASN A 97 -6.09 -15.07 5.48
C ASN A 97 -7.42 -14.66 6.13
N ASP A 98 -7.98 -13.50 5.74
CA ASP A 98 -9.23 -13.03 6.33
C ASP A 98 -10.06 -12.21 5.31
N PHE A 99 -10.54 -12.88 4.29
CA PHE A 99 -11.38 -12.26 3.27
C PHE A 99 -12.69 -11.73 3.86
N ASN A 100 -13.33 -12.51 4.77
CA ASN A 100 -14.60 -12.11 5.34
C ASN A 100 -14.47 -10.87 6.24
N GLY A 101 -13.39 -10.78 7.02
CA GLY A 101 -13.12 -9.61 7.83
C GLY A 101 -12.92 -8.35 6.98
N LEU A 102 -12.20 -8.46 5.89
CA LEU A 102 -12.03 -7.35 4.97
C LEU A 102 -13.36 -6.94 4.32
N LYS A 103 -14.16 -7.91 3.91
CA LYS A 103 -15.47 -7.64 3.33
C LYS A 103 -16.36 -6.86 4.30
N ASP A 104 -16.42 -7.31 5.56
CA ASP A 104 -17.20 -6.62 6.59
C ASP A 104 -16.69 -5.20 6.84
N TYR A 105 -15.38 -5.02 6.85
CA TYR A 105 -14.78 -3.69 7.00
C TYR A 105 -15.23 -2.77 5.86
N LEU A 106 -15.15 -3.22 4.62
CA LEU A 106 -15.51 -2.42 3.45
C LEU A 106 -17.00 -2.06 3.45
N GLU A 107 -17.87 -2.99 3.84
CA GLU A 107 -19.31 -2.73 3.92
C GLU A 107 -19.65 -1.67 4.98
N ASN A 108 -18.85 -1.54 6.03
CA ASN A 108 -19.11 -0.61 7.13
C ASN A 108 -18.40 0.74 6.99
N HIS A 109 -17.38 0.85 6.14
CA HIS A 109 -16.55 2.05 6.03
C HIS A 109 -16.51 2.67 4.63
N TRP A 110 -17.01 1.94 3.63
CA TRP A 110 -16.92 2.40 2.22
C TRP A 110 -18.26 2.30 1.47
#